data_57470743cc9771615107c87496947bc0
#
_entry.id   57470743cc9771615107c87496947bc0
#
_cell.length_a   1.000
_cell.length_b   1.000
_cell.length_c   1.000
_cell.angle_alpha   90.00
_cell.angle_beta   90.00
_cell.angle_gamma   90.00
#
_symmetry.space_group_name_H-M   'P 1'
#
loop_
_entity.id
_entity.type
_entity.pdbx_description
1 polymer ?
#
loop_
_entity_poly.entity_id
_entity_poly.type
_entity_poly.pdbx_seq_one_letter_code
_entity_poly.pdbx_strand_id
1 'polypeptide(L)'
;MSDQEELPRLLVEAFDGERELVDWTMTLSPSQRKDIFWWLAEPKSEAARKRRAEDLAERFMATMEAERELPGFLVRALNEAGAMKGWKSMTALQRRMHLLAVFRPKGLEGRERQVEKLVEAAVARSR
;
A
#
# COMPACT_ATOMS: atom_id res chain seq x y z
N MET A 1 -0.68 4.67 -27.40
CA MET A 1 -0.83 5.79 -26.59
C MET A 1 -0.60 5.53 -25.17
N SER A 2 0.05 6.42 -24.60
CA SER A 2 0.37 6.31 -23.19
C SER A 2 -0.72 6.87 -22.30
N ASP A 3 -1.75 7.38 -22.87
CA ASP A 3 -2.84 7.98 -22.14
C ASP A 3 -3.47 7.03 -21.14
N GLN A 4 -3.50 5.75 -21.44
CA GLN A 4 -4.03 4.78 -20.50
C GLN A 4 -3.20 4.69 -19.23
N GLU A 5 -2.05 5.33 -19.21
CA GLU A 5 -1.21 5.38 -18.02
C GLU A 5 -1.58 6.54 -17.10
N GLU A 6 -2.50 7.39 -17.51
CA GLU A 6 -2.90 8.50 -16.66
C GLU A 6 -3.68 8.02 -15.46
N LEU A 7 -3.43 8.65 -14.31
CA LEU A 7 -4.17 8.34 -13.10
C LEU A 7 -5.56 8.98 -13.14
N PRO A 8 -6.56 8.36 -12.51
CA PRO A 8 -7.89 8.95 -12.43
C PRO A 8 -7.84 10.32 -11.76
N ARG A 9 -8.66 11.23 -12.29
CA ARG A 9 -8.70 12.60 -11.80
C ARG A 9 -8.95 12.69 -10.29
N LEU A 10 -9.91 11.92 -9.79
CA LEU A 10 -10.24 11.97 -8.36
C LEU A 10 -9.08 11.53 -7.49
N LEU A 11 -8.28 10.57 -7.95
CA LEU A 11 -7.13 10.12 -7.21
C LEU A 11 -6.05 11.20 -7.17
N VAL A 12 -5.80 11.84 -8.31
CA VAL A 12 -4.81 12.93 -8.38
C VAL A 12 -5.23 14.07 -7.46
N GLU A 13 -6.52 14.39 -7.45
CA GLU A 13 -7.03 15.42 -6.55
C GLU A 13 -6.86 15.04 -5.08
N ALA A 14 -7.06 13.75 -4.77
CA ALA A 14 -6.90 13.27 -3.40
C ALA A 14 -5.44 13.35 -2.95
N PHE A 15 -4.50 13.26 -3.89
CA PHE A 15 -3.07 13.42 -3.57
C PHE A 15 -2.70 14.86 -3.24
N ASP A 16 -3.59 15.79 -3.51
CA ASP A 16 -3.42 17.21 -3.15
C ASP A 16 -2.08 17.79 -3.62
N GLY A 17 -1.71 17.49 -4.86
CA GLY A 17 -0.49 18.02 -5.46
C GLY A 17 0.80 17.32 -5.07
N GLU A 18 0.73 16.24 -4.32
CA GLU A 18 1.91 15.49 -3.91
C GLU A 18 2.50 14.72 -5.09
N ARG A 19 3.46 15.36 -5.76
CA ARG A 19 4.06 14.78 -6.96
C ARG A 19 4.74 13.44 -6.68
N GLU A 20 5.38 13.32 -5.52
CA GLU A 20 6.04 12.07 -5.16
C GLU A 20 5.04 10.92 -5.09
N LEU A 21 3.83 11.18 -4.60
CA LEU A 21 2.82 10.15 -4.48
C LEU A 21 2.29 9.73 -5.85
N VAL A 22 2.14 10.69 -6.75
CA VAL A 22 1.78 10.39 -8.14
C VAL A 22 2.84 9.49 -8.77
N ASP A 23 4.10 9.86 -8.62
CA ASP A 23 5.21 9.10 -9.20
C ASP A 23 5.29 7.71 -8.58
N TRP A 24 5.10 7.62 -7.26
CA TRP A 24 5.11 6.33 -6.57
C TRP A 24 4.01 5.41 -7.10
N THR A 25 2.81 5.96 -7.30
CA THR A 25 1.68 5.19 -7.81
C THR A 25 1.98 4.65 -9.20
N MET A 26 2.68 5.43 -10.01
CA MET A 26 3.05 5.00 -11.35
C MET A 26 4.08 3.87 -11.37
N THR A 27 4.73 3.60 -10.22
CA THR A 27 5.65 2.46 -10.12
C THR A 27 4.94 1.14 -9.84
N LEU A 28 3.65 1.17 -9.56
CA LEU A 28 2.86 -0.05 -9.42
C LEU A 28 2.76 -0.73 -10.78
N SER A 29 2.55 -2.06 -10.78
CA SER A 29 2.43 -2.78 -12.04
C SER A 29 1.19 -2.31 -12.80
N PRO A 30 1.18 -2.44 -14.14
CA PRO A 30 -0.02 -2.09 -14.92
C PRO A 30 -1.27 -2.84 -14.46
N SER A 31 -1.11 -4.11 -14.08
CA SER A 31 -2.22 -4.92 -13.57
C SER A 31 -2.78 -4.36 -12.27
N GLN A 32 -1.89 -3.97 -11.35
CA GLN A 32 -2.31 -3.38 -10.09
C GLN A 32 -3.02 -2.04 -10.30
N ARG A 33 -2.47 -1.21 -11.20
CA ARG A 33 -3.11 0.08 -11.51
C ARG A 33 -4.49 -0.12 -12.10
N LYS A 34 -4.64 -1.08 -13.00
CA LYS A 34 -5.92 -1.38 -13.63
C LYS A 34 -6.97 -1.79 -12.60
N ASP A 35 -6.60 -2.67 -11.68
CA ASP A 35 -7.50 -3.14 -10.62
C ASP A 35 -7.94 -1.99 -9.72
N ILE A 36 -7.00 -1.12 -9.36
CA ILE A 36 -7.28 0.05 -8.53
C ILE A 36 -8.23 1.01 -9.25
N PHE A 37 -7.98 1.28 -10.52
CA PHE A 37 -8.79 2.21 -11.29
C PHE A 37 -10.21 1.69 -11.44
N TRP A 38 -10.35 0.39 -11.66
CA TRP A 38 -11.66 -0.23 -11.76
C TRP A 38 -12.42 -0.09 -10.44
N TRP A 39 -11.75 -0.37 -9.33
CA TRP A 39 -12.33 -0.25 -7.99
C TRP A 39 -12.76 1.19 -7.69
N LEU A 40 -11.96 2.17 -8.10
CA LEU A 40 -12.29 3.58 -7.90
C LEU A 40 -13.52 4.01 -8.70
N ALA A 41 -13.70 3.43 -9.87
CA ALA A 41 -14.81 3.79 -10.76
C ALA A 41 -16.11 3.06 -10.42
N GLU A 42 -16.05 2.04 -9.59
CA GLU A 42 -17.19 1.18 -9.31
C GLU A 42 -18.39 1.87 -8.66
N PRO A 43 -18.20 2.74 -7.64
CA PRO A 43 -19.35 3.39 -7.01
C PRO A 43 -20.12 4.26 -7.98
N LYS A 44 -21.43 4.30 -7.82
CA LYS A 44 -22.30 5.04 -8.75
C LYS A 44 -22.27 6.55 -8.50
N SER A 45 -22.05 6.98 -7.26
CA SER A 45 -22.06 8.41 -6.96
C SER A 45 -20.63 8.97 -6.97
N GLU A 46 -20.50 10.21 -7.39
CA GLU A 46 -19.19 10.87 -7.38
C GLU A 46 -18.67 11.04 -5.94
N ALA A 47 -19.58 11.29 -4.98
CA ALA A 47 -19.18 11.42 -3.58
C ALA A 47 -18.53 10.13 -3.06
N ALA A 48 -19.09 8.97 -3.40
CA ALA A 48 -18.52 7.69 -2.99
C ALA A 48 -17.19 7.42 -3.67
N ARG A 49 -17.08 7.77 -4.97
CA ARG A 49 -15.82 7.63 -5.70
C ARG A 49 -14.74 8.51 -5.09
N LYS A 50 -15.11 9.73 -4.70
CA LYS A 50 -14.17 10.66 -4.07
C LYS A 50 -13.67 10.11 -2.73
N ARG A 51 -14.56 9.55 -1.91
CA ARG A 51 -14.16 8.94 -0.64
C ARG A 51 -13.20 7.78 -0.84
N ARG A 52 -13.46 6.93 -1.85
CA ARG A 52 -12.53 5.84 -2.16
C ARG A 52 -11.16 6.35 -2.58
N ALA A 53 -11.14 7.42 -3.36
CA ALA A 53 -9.89 8.02 -3.80
C ALA A 53 -9.11 8.59 -2.60
N GLU A 54 -9.80 9.23 -1.67
CA GLU A 54 -9.17 9.78 -0.48
C GLU A 54 -8.62 8.68 0.43
N ASP A 55 -9.40 7.61 0.63
CA ASP A 55 -8.94 6.46 1.41
C ASP A 55 -7.71 5.82 0.78
N LEU A 56 -7.71 5.70 -0.54
CA LEU A 56 -6.60 5.10 -1.26
C LEU A 56 -5.36 5.97 -1.18
N ALA A 57 -5.53 7.31 -1.27
CA ALA A 57 -4.41 8.24 -1.15
C ALA A 57 -3.74 8.12 0.21
N GLU A 58 -4.52 7.99 1.27
CA GLU A 58 -3.98 7.80 2.62
C GLU A 58 -3.20 6.49 2.73
N ARG A 59 -3.75 5.43 2.18
CA ARG A 59 -3.10 4.11 2.20
C ARG A 59 -1.79 4.14 1.42
N PHE A 60 -1.79 4.78 0.26
CA PHE A 60 -0.59 4.88 -0.57
C PHE A 60 0.48 5.73 0.11
N MET A 61 0.07 6.83 0.73
CA MET A 61 1.01 7.67 1.47
C MET A 61 1.66 6.88 2.61
N ALA A 62 0.85 6.16 3.38
CA ALA A 62 1.36 5.35 4.48
C ALA A 62 2.33 4.28 3.99
N THR A 63 2.01 3.65 2.85
CA THR A 63 2.87 2.61 2.28
C THR A 63 4.19 3.21 1.79
N MET A 64 4.11 4.33 1.09
CA MET A 64 5.31 5.00 0.59
C MET A 64 6.25 5.40 1.72
N GLU A 65 5.68 5.96 2.79
CA GLU A 65 6.47 6.35 3.95
C GLU A 65 7.07 5.14 4.66
N ALA A 66 6.30 4.05 4.77
CA ALA A 66 6.78 2.83 5.40
C ALA A 66 7.92 2.17 4.61
N GLU A 67 7.95 2.36 3.31
CA GLU A 67 9.07 1.87 2.49
C GLU A 67 10.36 2.61 2.79
N ARG A 68 10.24 3.89 3.12
CA ARG A 68 11.41 4.71 3.44
C ARG A 68 11.89 4.44 4.86
N GLU A 69 10.96 4.37 5.79
CA GLU A 69 11.26 4.13 7.18
C GLU A 69 10.15 3.30 7.78
N LEU A 70 10.46 2.08 8.16
CA LEU A 70 9.48 1.14 8.67
C LEU A 70 8.86 1.67 9.96
N PRO A 71 7.52 1.69 10.07
CA PRO A 71 6.87 2.16 11.29
C PRO A 71 7.28 1.36 12.53
N GLY A 72 7.29 2.02 13.67
CA GLY A 72 7.72 1.39 14.92
C GLY A 72 6.96 0.12 15.25
N PHE A 73 5.65 0.06 14.99
CA PHE A 73 4.87 -1.14 15.32
C PHE A 73 5.30 -2.34 14.49
N LEU A 74 5.74 -2.12 13.24
CA LEU A 74 6.25 -3.21 12.39
C LEU A 74 7.66 -3.61 12.81
N VAL A 75 8.50 -2.63 13.15
CA VAL A 75 9.84 -2.92 13.65
C VAL A 75 9.76 -3.80 14.90
N ARG A 76 8.87 -3.45 15.84
CA ARG A 76 8.69 -4.23 17.04
C ARG A 76 8.21 -5.65 16.75
N ALA A 77 7.20 -5.78 15.90
CA ALA A 77 6.65 -7.09 15.56
C ALA A 77 7.69 -8.00 14.91
N LEU A 78 8.47 -7.45 13.99
CA LEU A 78 9.51 -8.22 13.31
C LEU A 78 10.64 -8.60 14.26
N ASN A 79 11.07 -7.69 15.13
CA ASN A 79 12.13 -7.97 16.08
C ASN A 79 11.70 -8.99 17.13
N GLU A 80 10.49 -8.90 17.62
CA GLU A 80 9.97 -9.85 18.60
C GLU A 80 9.90 -11.26 18.04
N ALA A 81 9.65 -11.38 16.75
CA ALA A 81 9.58 -12.69 16.08
C ALA A 81 10.95 -13.15 15.55
N GLY A 82 12.00 -12.33 15.71
CA GLY A 82 13.31 -12.65 15.15
C GLY A 82 13.28 -12.69 13.62
N ALA A 83 12.44 -11.88 13.00
CA ALA A 83 12.15 -11.97 11.57
C ALA A 83 12.70 -10.81 10.74
N MET A 84 13.43 -9.88 11.36
CA MET A 84 13.93 -8.70 10.65
C MET A 84 14.83 -9.09 9.47
N LYS A 85 15.68 -10.08 9.65
CA LYS A 85 16.56 -10.55 8.58
C LYS A 85 15.76 -11.04 7.39
N GLY A 86 14.71 -11.81 7.65
CA GLY A 86 13.84 -12.31 6.59
C GLY A 86 13.15 -11.18 5.85
N TRP A 87 12.66 -10.18 6.60
CA TRP A 87 12.06 -9.01 6.01
C TRP A 87 13.03 -8.31 5.06
N LYS A 88 14.25 -8.07 5.53
CA LYS A 88 15.27 -7.39 4.73
C LYS A 88 15.70 -8.19 3.50
N SER A 89 15.54 -9.51 3.53
CA SER A 89 15.90 -10.35 2.40
C SER A 89 14.84 -10.38 1.30
N MET A 90 13.66 -9.86 1.57
CA MET A 90 12.61 -9.78 0.56
C MET A 90 12.97 -8.76 -0.53
N THR A 91 12.42 -8.95 -1.72
CA THR A 91 12.55 -7.93 -2.76
C THR A 91 11.71 -6.72 -2.38
N ALA A 92 12.04 -5.57 -2.97
CA ALA A 92 11.26 -4.35 -2.74
C ALA A 92 9.79 -4.55 -3.08
N LEU A 93 9.51 -5.28 -4.17
CA LEU A 93 8.13 -5.57 -4.56
C LEU A 93 7.41 -6.41 -3.53
N GLN A 94 8.06 -7.44 -3.00
CA GLN A 94 7.48 -8.29 -1.97
C GLN A 94 7.14 -7.47 -0.72
N ARG A 95 8.07 -6.63 -0.27
CA ARG A 95 7.84 -5.78 0.89
C ARG A 95 6.67 -4.82 0.64
N ARG A 96 6.61 -4.23 -0.56
CA ARG A 96 5.51 -3.32 -0.90
C ARG A 96 4.16 -4.00 -0.82
N MET A 97 4.07 -5.24 -1.33
CA MET A 97 2.81 -5.97 -1.30
C MET A 97 2.33 -6.22 0.13
N HIS A 98 3.26 -6.56 1.02
CA HIS A 98 2.90 -6.76 2.42
C HIS A 98 2.49 -5.44 3.09
N LEU A 99 3.19 -4.36 2.80
CA LEU A 99 2.84 -3.05 3.37
C LEU A 99 1.48 -2.57 2.89
N LEU A 100 1.20 -2.75 1.59
CA LEU A 100 -0.11 -2.39 1.05
C LEU A 100 -1.23 -3.15 1.76
N ALA A 101 -0.99 -4.43 2.09
CA ALA A 101 -1.97 -5.24 2.80
C ALA A 101 -2.16 -4.76 4.24
N VAL A 102 -1.08 -4.34 4.91
CA VAL A 102 -1.16 -3.85 6.29
C VAL A 102 -2.01 -2.58 6.39
N PHE A 103 -1.86 -1.68 5.44
CA PHE A 103 -2.58 -0.40 5.49
C PHE A 103 -3.95 -0.44 4.83
N ARG A 104 -4.38 -1.62 4.35
CA ARG A 104 -5.69 -1.75 3.72
C ARG A 104 -6.86 -1.74 4.71
N PRO A 105 -6.81 -2.49 5.82
CA PRO A 105 -7.93 -2.50 6.75
C PRO A 105 -8.07 -1.17 7.50
N LYS A 106 -9.31 -0.78 7.76
CA LYS A 106 -9.57 0.44 8.53
C LYS A 106 -9.56 0.16 10.02
N GLY A 107 -9.88 -1.07 10.42
CA GLY A 107 -9.96 -1.44 11.83
C GLY A 107 -8.66 -2.02 12.34
N LEU A 108 -8.44 -1.86 13.64
CA LEU A 108 -7.23 -2.35 14.30
C LEU A 108 -7.08 -3.86 14.20
N GLU A 109 -8.18 -4.58 14.37
CA GLU A 109 -8.17 -6.04 14.33
C GLU A 109 -7.72 -6.58 12.98
N GLY A 110 -8.25 -5.99 11.89
CA GLY A 110 -7.83 -6.37 10.56
C GLY A 110 -6.38 -6.06 10.30
N ARG A 111 -5.92 -4.92 10.82
CA ARG A 111 -4.52 -4.52 10.69
C ARG A 111 -3.61 -5.51 11.39
N GLU A 112 -3.98 -5.93 12.60
CA GLU A 112 -3.20 -6.90 13.35
C GLU A 112 -3.06 -8.21 12.60
N ARG A 113 -4.13 -8.67 11.95
CA ARG A 113 -4.08 -9.89 11.14
C ARG A 113 -3.09 -9.75 9.98
N GLN A 114 -3.08 -8.58 9.34
CA GLN A 114 -2.15 -8.37 8.23
C GLN A 114 -0.71 -8.28 8.71
N VAL A 115 -0.49 -7.70 9.89
CA VAL A 115 0.85 -7.67 10.51
C VAL A 115 1.32 -9.09 10.79
N GLU A 116 0.43 -9.95 11.32
CA GLU A 116 0.78 -11.35 11.58
C GLU A 116 1.20 -12.06 10.30
N LYS A 117 0.47 -11.84 9.20
CA LYS A 117 0.81 -12.46 7.91
C LYS A 117 2.16 -11.99 7.40
N LEU A 118 2.43 -10.69 7.55
CA LEU A 118 3.71 -10.12 7.15
C LEU A 118 4.85 -10.75 7.95
N VAL A 119 4.67 -10.87 9.25
CA VAL A 119 5.67 -11.46 10.14
C VAL A 119 5.90 -12.92 9.80
N GLU A 120 4.82 -13.68 9.56
CA GLU A 120 4.93 -15.08 9.18
C GLU A 120 5.75 -15.26 7.89
N ALA A 121 5.51 -14.40 6.91
CA ALA A 121 6.25 -14.45 5.66
C ALA A 121 7.72 -14.13 5.88
N ALA A 122 8.01 -13.16 6.75
CA ALA A 122 9.39 -12.79 7.07
C ALA A 122 10.10 -13.91 7.85
N VAL A 123 9.39 -14.56 8.78
CA VAL A 123 9.94 -15.71 9.52
C VAL A 123 10.33 -16.82 8.56
N ALA A 124 9.45 -17.12 7.59
CA ALA A 124 9.73 -18.17 6.61
C ALA A 124 10.99 -17.85 5.81
N ARG A 125 11.25 -16.58 5.52
CA ARG A 125 12.43 -16.17 4.79
C ARG A 125 13.70 -16.18 5.65
N SER A 126 13.53 -16.17 6.97
CA SER A 126 14.67 -16.14 7.89
C SER A 126 15.27 -17.52 8.13
N ARG A 127 14.58 -18.57 7.73
CA ARG A 127 15.02 -19.95 7.92
C ARG A 127 16.09 -20.38 6.91
#